data_2eb5c91c4f6652aa914f47a32d4b0904
#
_entry.id   2eb5c91c4f6652aa914f47a32d4b0904
#
_cell.length_a   1.000
_cell.length_b   1.000
_cell.length_c   1.000
_cell.angle_alpha   90.00
_cell.angle_beta   90.00
_cell.angle_gamma   90.00
#
_symmetry.space_group_name_H-M   'P 1'
#
loop_
_entity.id
_entity.type
_entity.pdbx_description
1 polymer ?
#
loop_
_entity_poly.entity_id
_entity_poly.type
_entity_poly.pdbx_seq_one_letter_code
_entity_poly.pdbx_strand_id
1 'polypeptide(L)'
;MMNGPNRFSRVLVNRLDSLGDVLLAGPAVRAVAASAKVTMLVRTGLDEAAEMLPGVDDVMEFDAPWVLFDPPPVRPHVIADLVAEVEARCFDAALLLTSFHQSPLPLALLLRMAKVPWIGAICDDYPGSLLDLRHRVPDGLPESERNLSLASAAGFVADEKGARLAVRHPLPDVTSRVGADPYVVFHPGAAVPARRPTAMHSRAIVAALMAAGHRVVVTGSADEATLTRFVADGQASDLGGRLSLPELAGVLAGADVVVVPNTGPAHLAAAVGTPVVSLFAPVVPAQQWAPYGVPRVLLGDQQAACRNTRMRTCSVPDHPCLSSIHPREVVAAVAELGAQRNALRPEPFDKLRTAPVEGAHEGERRAVSWVRGI
;
A
#
# COMPACT_ATOMS: atom_id res chain seq x y z
N MET A 1 15.37 8.10 32.94
CA MET A 1 14.93 7.37 31.72
C MET A 1 13.73 6.54 32.12
N MET A 2 12.54 6.99 31.76
CA MET A 2 11.30 6.25 32.06
C MET A 2 10.90 5.51 30.78
N ASN A 3 11.30 4.25 30.67
CA ASN A 3 10.84 3.33 29.65
C ASN A 3 9.59 2.59 30.19
N GLY A 4 8.42 3.19 29.96
CA GLY A 4 7.15 2.54 30.25
C GLY A 4 6.24 2.63 29.00
N PRO A 5 5.37 1.65 28.75
CA PRO A 5 4.61 1.49 27.50
C PRO A 5 3.51 2.55 27.24
N ASN A 6 3.46 3.66 27.96
CA ASN A 6 2.44 4.71 27.85
C ASN A 6 2.99 6.14 27.90
N ARG A 7 4.06 6.41 27.11
CA ARG A 7 4.65 7.76 27.09
C ARG A 7 3.78 8.79 26.35
N PHE A 8 3.05 8.36 25.32
CA PHE A 8 2.24 9.23 24.47
C PHE A 8 0.81 8.71 24.36
N SER A 9 -0.16 9.60 24.36
CA SER A 9 -1.59 9.31 24.30
C SER A 9 -2.21 9.72 22.95
N ARG A 10 -1.70 10.79 22.34
CA ARG A 10 -2.21 11.39 21.09
C ARG A 10 -1.03 11.68 20.17
N VAL A 11 -0.90 10.90 19.11
CA VAL A 11 0.24 10.98 18.18
C VAL A 11 -0.22 11.42 16.81
N LEU A 12 0.43 12.46 16.27
CA LEU A 12 0.31 12.82 14.86
C LEU A 12 1.29 12.00 14.04
N VAL A 13 0.79 11.30 13.02
CA VAL A 13 1.62 10.59 12.03
C VAL A 13 1.37 11.22 10.68
N ASN A 14 2.38 11.77 10.01
CA ASN A 14 2.18 12.32 8.68
C ASN A 14 2.65 11.37 7.58
N ARG A 15 1.94 11.43 6.44
CA ARG A 15 2.42 10.93 5.14
C ARG A 15 1.76 11.74 4.03
N LEU A 16 2.48 12.70 3.46
CA LEU A 16 1.95 13.75 2.58
C LEU A 16 2.18 13.46 1.08
N ASP A 17 2.66 12.28 0.72
CA ASP A 17 3.08 11.95 -0.65
C ASP A 17 1.90 11.48 -1.52
N SER A 18 1.73 10.17 -1.64
CA SER A 18 0.78 9.52 -2.54
C SER A 18 -0.04 8.44 -1.82
N LEU A 19 -1.10 7.97 -2.49
CA LEU A 19 -1.90 6.85 -2.01
C LEU A 19 -1.04 5.64 -1.58
N GLY A 20 -0.08 5.24 -2.43
CA GLY A 20 0.80 4.11 -2.12
C GLY A 20 1.64 4.34 -0.88
N ASP A 21 2.13 5.57 -0.70
CA ASP A 21 2.95 5.95 0.45
C ASP A 21 2.14 5.96 1.75
N VAL A 22 0.87 6.40 1.71
CA VAL A 22 -0.06 6.32 2.85
C VAL A 22 -0.27 4.85 3.25
N LEU A 23 -0.52 3.95 2.30
CA LEU A 23 -0.68 2.52 2.58
C LEU A 23 0.59 1.88 3.16
N LEU A 24 1.78 2.30 2.67
CA LEU A 24 3.08 1.84 3.18
C LEU A 24 3.41 2.37 4.59
N ALA A 25 2.71 3.40 5.07
CA ALA A 25 2.79 3.84 6.45
C ALA A 25 2.01 2.95 7.44
N GLY A 26 1.11 2.09 6.95
CA GLY A 26 0.21 1.27 7.76
C GLY A 26 0.86 0.49 8.90
N PRO A 27 1.99 -0.21 8.70
CA PRO A 27 2.72 -0.89 9.78
C PRO A 27 3.16 0.05 10.91
N ALA A 28 3.70 1.23 10.58
CA ALA A 28 4.09 2.25 11.57
C ALA A 28 2.88 2.79 12.33
N VAL A 29 1.78 3.07 11.62
CA VAL A 29 0.51 3.51 12.19
C VAL A 29 -0.01 2.49 13.20
N ARG A 30 -0.05 1.20 12.87
CA ARG A 30 -0.51 0.16 13.80
C ARG A 30 0.40 0.01 15.01
N ALA A 31 1.72 0.15 14.85
CA ALA A 31 2.64 0.13 15.97
C ALA A 31 2.33 1.26 16.97
N VAL A 32 2.04 2.47 16.49
CA VAL A 32 1.63 3.61 17.32
C VAL A 32 0.26 3.36 17.94
N ALA A 33 -0.71 2.90 17.16
CA ALA A 33 -2.09 2.67 17.59
C ALA A 33 -2.23 1.59 18.68
N ALA A 34 -1.23 0.73 18.84
CA ALA A 34 -1.20 -0.26 19.93
C ALA A 34 -1.20 0.38 21.33
N SER A 35 -0.80 1.66 21.46
CA SER A 35 -0.67 2.35 22.76
C SER A 35 -1.11 3.81 22.78
N ALA A 36 -1.46 4.40 21.63
CA ALA A 36 -1.85 5.80 21.50
C ALA A 36 -2.95 5.98 20.45
N LYS A 37 -3.72 7.06 20.55
CA LYS A 37 -4.61 7.51 19.48
C LYS A 37 -3.80 8.13 18.36
N VAL A 38 -4.13 7.76 17.12
CA VAL A 38 -3.44 8.21 15.92
C VAL A 38 -4.31 9.15 15.11
N THR A 39 -3.82 10.35 14.88
CA THR A 39 -4.32 11.23 13.82
C THR A 39 -3.33 11.19 12.66
N MET A 40 -3.79 10.88 11.45
CA MET A 40 -2.95 10.98 10.27
C MET A 40 -3.07 12.35 9.62
N LEU A 41 -1.92 12.95 9.28
CA LEU A 41 -1.85 14.13 8.43
C LEU A 41 -1.44 13.67 7.02
N VAL A 42 -2.36 13.81 6.07
CA VAL A 42 -2.20 13.38 4.68
C VAL A 42 -2.42 14.54 3.71
N ARG A 43 -2.08 14.34 2.45
CA ARG A 43 -2.40 15.29 1.39
C ARG A 43 -3.91 15.27 1.11
N THR A 44 -4.47 16.42 0.72
CA THR A 44 -5.88 16.56 0.33
C THR A 44 -6.29 15.50 -0.71
N GLY A 45 -7.43 14.84 -0.44
CA GLY A 45 -7.97 13.73 -1.23
C GLY A 45 -7.32 12.37 -0.95
N LEU A 46 -6.54 12.22 0.13
CA LEU A 46 -6.04 10.94 0.62
C LEU A 46 -6.61 10.54 2.00
N ASP A 47 -7.60 11.27 2.47
CA ASP A 47 -8.36 11.01 3.68
C ASP A 47 -8.94 9.60 3.69
N GLU A 48 -9.66 9.21 2.62
CA GLU A 48 -10.23 7.86 2.48
C GLU A 48 -9.15 6.76 2.59
N ALA A 49 -7.95 7.00 2.04
CA ALA A 49 -6.84 6.05 2.14
C ALA A 49 -6.31 5.93 3.57
N ALA A 50 -6.22 7.04 4.30
CA ALA A 50 -5.79 7.06 5.69
C ALA A 50 -6.84 6.39 6.60
N GLU A 51 -8.13 6.66 6.39
CA GLU A 51 -9.24 6.05 7.11
C GLU A 51 -9.32 4.53 6.92
N MET A 52 -8.88 4.03 5.76
CA MET A 52 -8.78 2.60 5.51
C MET A 52 -7.67 1.91 6.32
N LEU A 53 -6.71 2.63 6.88
CA LEU A 53 -5.65 2.02 7.68
C LEU A 53 -6.16 1.60 9.07
N PRO A 54 -5.92 0.34 9.48
CA PRO A 54 -6.23 -0.07 10.85
C PRO A 54 -5.40 0.73 11.86
N GLY A 55 -6.07 1.29 12.85
CA GLY A 55 -5.44 2.06 13.93
C GLY A 55 -5.49 3.58 13.74
N VAL A 56 -5.96 4.10 12.62
CA VAL A 56 -6.20 5.54 12.46
C VAL A 56 -7.51 5.92 13.19
N ASP A 57 -7.46 6.91 14.07
CA ASP A 57 -8.63 7.41 14.79
C ASP A 57 -9.22 8.64 14.11
N ASP A 58 -8.37 9.47 13.48
CA ASP A 58 -8.77 10.74 12.88
C ASP A 58 -7.81 11.12 11.74
N VAL A 59 -8.26 11.97 10.82
CA VAL A 59 -7.48 12.42 9.66
C VAL A 59 -7.49 13.94 9.58
N MET A 60 -6.35 14.50 9.24
CA MET A 60 -6.15 15.89 8.84
C MET A 60 -5.60 15.95 7.43
N GLU A 61 -5.98 16.96 6.67
CA GLU A 61 -5.49 17.17 5.32
C GLU A 61 -4.63 18.44 5.22
N PHE A 62 -3.54 18.34 4.47
CA PHE A 62 -2.67 19.48 4.19
C PHE A 62 -1.85 19.28 2.92
N ASP A 63 -1.96 20.22 1.99
CA ASP A 63 -1.17 20.27 0.77
C ASP A 63 0.16 20.99 1.02
N ALA A 64 1.17 20.20 1.40
CA ALA A 64 2.49 20.73 1.74
C ALA A 64 3.24 21.24 0.50
N PRO A 65 3.55 22.56 0.39
CA PRO A 65 4.21 23.12 -0.78
C PRO A 65 5.60 22.55 -1.06
N TRP A 66 6.24 21.95 -0.06
CA TRP A 66 7.57 21.34 -0.18
C TRP A 66 7.54 19.84 -0.52
N VAL A 67 6.34 19.25 -0.71
CA VAL A 67 6.16 17.82 -1.05
C VAL A 67 5.55 17.64 -2.43
N LEU A 68 4.60 18.48 -2.81
CA LEU A 68 3.84 18.36 -4.05
C LEU A 68 4.74 18.50 -5.30
N PHE A 69 4.42 17.78 -6.36
CA PHE A 69 5.13 17.85 -7.63
C PHE A 69 4.98 19.20 -8.35
N ASP A 70 3.75 19.73 -8.30
CA ASP A 70 3.41 21.07 -8.82
C ASP A 70 2.99 21.92 -7.61
N PRO A 71 3.97 22.42 -6.82
CA PRO A 71 3.69 23.01 -5.54
C PRO A 71 3.03 24.38 -5.69
N PRO A 72 1.96 24.67 -4.93
CA PRO A 72 1.46 26.02 -4.82
C PRO A 72 2.50 26.91 -4.10
N PRO A 73 2.44 28.24 -4.28
CA PRO A 73 3.27 29.12 -3.49
C PRO A 73 2.93 29.00 -2.01
N VAL A 74 3.94 29.15 -1.16
CA VAL A 74 3.75 29.18 0.31
C VAL A 74 2.86 30.37 0.67
N ARG A 75 1.70 30.11 1.27
CA ARG A 75 0.75 31.14 1.70
C ARG A 75 0.76 31.22 3.23
N PRO A 76 1.15 32.37 3.82
CA PRO A 76 1.30 32.50 5.26
C PRO A 76 0.05 32.12 6.08
N HIS A 77 -1.15 32.47 5.59
CA HIS A 77 -2.39 32.12 6.28
C HIS A 77 -2.65 30.62 6.29
N VAL A 78 -2.40 29.89 5.18
CA VAL A 78 -2.57 28.40 5.12
C VAL A 78 -1.60 27.72 6.11
N ILE A 79 -0.40 28.24 6.24
CA ILE A 79 0.58 27.74 7.22
C ILE A 79 0.11 28.05 8.65
N ALA A 80 -0.41 29.27 8.89
CA ALA A 80 -0.93 29.66 10.20
C ALA A 80 -2.14 28.81 10.61
N ASP A 81 -3.04 28.53 9.68
CA ASP A 81 -4.24 27.69 9.90
C ASP A 81 -3.82 26.26 10.31
N LEU A 82 -2.84 25.65 9.62
CA LEU A 82 -2.31 24.34 10.00
C LEU A 82 -1.73 24.37 11.43
N VAL A 83 -0.90 25.38 11.72
CA VAL A 83 -0.27 25.51 13.06
C VAL A 83 -1.35 25.64 14.15
N ALA A 84 -2.39 26.46 13.93
CA ALA A 84 -3.48 26.65 14.87
C ALA A 84 -4.30 25.36 15.05
N GLU A 85 -4.59 24.65 13.98
CA GLU A 85 -5.33 23.38 14.05
C GLU A 85 -4.55 22.31 14.82
N VAL A 86 -3.24 22.14 14.53
CA VAL A 86 -2.39 21.21 15.25
C VAL A 86 -2.31 21.57 16.74
N GLU A 87 -2.12 22.86 17.07
CA GLU A 87 -2.08 23.32 18.46
C GLU A 87 -3.39 23.01 19.20
N ALA A 88 -4.53 23.27 18.59
CA ALA A 88 -5.86 23.00 19.18
C ALA A 88 -6.11 21.51 19.48
N ARG A 89 -5.48 20.61 18.71
CA ARG A 89 -5.61 19.16 18.91
C ARG A 89 -4.73 18.59 20.02
N CYS A 90 -3.78 19.36 20.56
CA CYS A 90 -2.92 19.02 21.72
C CYS A 90 -2.23 17.65 21.56
N PHE A 91 -1.47 17.42 20.51
CA PHE A 91 -0.70 16.19 20.33
C PHE A 91 0.49 16.13 21.32
N ASP A 92 0.70 14.93 21.88
CA ASP A 92 1.86 14.65 22.76
C ASP A 92 3.13 14.40 21.96
N ALA A 93 2.98 13.85 20.75
CA ALA A 93 4.09 13.52 19.89
C ALA A 93 3.71 13.58 18.41
N ALA A 94 4.74 13.67 17.55
CA ALA A 94 4.59 13.50 16.11
C ALA A 94 5.68 12.56 15.55
N LEU A 95 5.30 11.67 14.62
CA LEU A 95 6.21 10.87 13.81
C LEU A 95 6.14 11.34 12.36
N LEU A 96 7.29 11.84 11.85
CA LEU A 96 7.37 12.40 10.50
C LEU A 96 7.87 11.34 9.51
N LEU A 97 6.94 10.76 8.78
CA LEU A 97 7.20 9.80 7.72
C LEU A 97 7.34 10.54 6.39
N THR A 98 8.54 10.52 5.83
CA THR A 98 8.88 11.17 4.55
C THR A 98 9.57 10.19 3.63
N SER A 99 9.41 10.36 2.31
CA SER A 99 10.23 9.64 1.34
C SER A 99 11.71 10.01 1.49
N PHE A 100 12.60 9.11 1.11
CA PHE A 100 14.06 9.24 1.30
C PHE A 100 14.69 10.52 0.73
N HIS A 101 14.03 11.19 -0.19
CA HIS A 101 14.49 12.42 -0.85
C HIS A 101 13.87 13.70 -0.30
N GLN A 102 13.01 13.57 0.71
CA GLN A 102 12.32 14.71 1.32
C GLN A 102 12.93 15.01 2.69
N SER A 103 12.91 16.29 3.07
CA SER A 103 13.31 16.70 4.42
C SER A 103 12.06 16.77 5.32
N PRO A 104 12.11 16.20 6.53
CA PRO A 104 11.05 16.36 7.51
C PRO A 104 11.05 17.74 8.19
N LEU A 105 12.14 18.51 8.04
CA LEU A 105 12.40 19.71 8.83
C LEU A 105 11.38 20.85 8.61
N PRO A 106 10.84 21.10 7.39
CA PRO A 106 9.81 22.12 7.24
C PRO A 106 8.56 21.82 8.09
N LEU A 107 8.07 20.58 8.08
CA LEU A 107 6.93 20.19 8.90
C LEU A 107 7.30 20.19 10.39
N ALA A 108 8.49 19.73 10.76
CA ALA A 108 8.95 19.74 12.15
C ALA A 108 8.96 21.17 12.74
N LEU A 109 9.37 22.17 11.95
CA LEU A 109 9.31 23.58 12.37
C LEU A 109 7.86 24.01 12.67
N LEU A 110 6.91 23.71 11.79
CA LEU A 110 5.50 24.07 12.01
C LEU A 110 4.90 23.38 13.23
N LEU A 111 5.25 22.11 13.44
CA LEU A 111 4.79 21.36 14.63
C LEU A 111 5.40 21.91 15.93
N ARG A 112 6.65 22.40 15.91
CA ARG A 112 7.23 23.13 17.06
C ARG A 112 6.49 24.44 17.33
N MET A 113 6.14 25.19 16.28
CA MET A 113 5.32 26.39 16.41
C MET A 113 3.95 26.06 17.00
N ALA A 114 3.36 24.92 16.65
CA ALA A 114 2.13 24.37 17.20
C ALA A 114 2.31 23.71 18.59
N LYS A 115 3.47 23.88 19.24
CA LYS A 115 3.80 23.40 20.59
C LYS A 115 3.76 21.88 20.75
N VAL A 116 3.94 21.09 19.67
CA VAL A 116 4.09 19.64 19.79
C VAL A 116 5.39 19.34 20.59
N PRO A 117 5.29 18.69 21.77
CA PRO A 117 6.43 18.62 22.68
C PRO A 117 7.50 17.63 22.24
N TRP A 118 7.13 16.57 21.51
CA TRP A 118 8.06 15.55 21.05
C TRP A 118 7.88 15.24 19.56
N ILE A 119 8.98 15.25 18.79
CA ILE A 119 8.96 15.01 17.34
C ILE A 119 10.07 14.03 16.98
N GLY A 120 9.70 12.91 16.32
CA GLY A 120 10.63 11.94 15.74
C GLY A 120 10.56 11.92 14.23
N ALA A 121 11.72 11.81 13.56
CA ALA A 121 11.79 11.69 12.11
C ALA A 121 13.01 10.88 11.65
N ILE A 122 12.90 10.28 10.45
CA ILE A 122 14.09 9.85 9.70
C ILE A 122 14.68 11.09 9.05
N CYS A 123 15.92 11.44 9.41
CA CYS A 123 16.52 12.69 8.96
C CYS A 123 18.05 12.57 8.86
N ASP A 124 18.61 12.86 7.69
CA ASP A 124 20.05 12.88 7.45
C ASP A 124 20.66 14.25 7.71
N ASP A 125 19.86 15.33 7.62
CA ASP A 125 20.27 16.68 7.91
C ASP A 125 20.45 16.93 9.41
N TYR A 126 21.17 17.99 9.77
CA TYR A 126 21.24 18.45 11.16
C TYR A 126 19.93 19.14 11.56
N PRO A 127 19.17 18.58 12.53
CA PRO A 127 17.83 19.08 12.85
C PRO A 127 17.81 20.22 13.87
N GLY A 128 18.93 20.52 14.52
CA GLY A 128 18.95 21.45 15.67
C GLY A 128 17.98 21.00 16.76
N SER A 129 17.13 21.92 17.22
CA SER A 129 16.08 21.67 18.24
C SER A 129 14.75 21.20 17.66
N LEU A 130 14.67 20.95 16.34
CA LEU A 130 13.42 20.57 15.70
C LEU A 130 12.99 19.13 15.97
N LEU A 131 13.95 18.21 16.20
CA LEU A 131 13.67 16.80 16.44
C LEU A 131 14.20 16.36 17.81
N ASP A 132 13.40 15.59 18.55
CA ASP A 132 13.83 14.87 19.77
C ASP A 132 14.43 13.51 19.40
N LEU A 133 13.92 12.88 18.33
CA LEU A 133 14.46 11.66 17.76
C LEU A 133 14.88 11.91 16.30
N ARG A 134 16.18 11.92 16.05
CA ARG A 134 16.77 11.84 14.73
C ARG A 134 17.12 10.39 14.44
N HIS A 135 16.23 9.69 13.71
CA HIS A 135 16.47 8.32 13.31
C HIS A 135 17.22 8.25 11.98
N ARG A 136 18.15 7.33 11.87
CA ARG A 136 18.87 7.02 10.62
C ARG A 136 18.64 5.58 10.25
N VAL A 137 18.45 5.32 8.96
CA VAL A 137 18.19 3.99 8.43
C VAL A 137 19.16 3.68 7.31
N PRO A 138 19.53 2.42 7.11
CA PRO A 138 20.30 1.99 5.94
C PRO A 138 19.56 2.31 4.65
N ASP A 139 20.30 2.59 3.58
CA ASP A 139 19.74 2.72 2.24
C ASP A 139 19.10 1.41 1.77
N GLY A 140 18.06 1.54 0.95
CA GLY A 140 17.45 0.40 0.26
C GLY A 140 16.42 -0.38 1.08
N LEU A 141 16.10 0.00 2.32
CA LEU A 141 14.99 -0.62 3.03
C LEU A 141 13.66 -0.45 2.27
N PRO A 142 12.79 -1.48 2.26
CA PRO A 142 11.41 -1.31 1.84
C PRO A 142 10.75 -0.16 2.61
N GLU A 143 9.96 0.67 1.92
CA GLU A 143 9.43 1.91 2.51
C GLU A 143 8.55 1.63 3.75
N SER A 144 7.81 0.50 3.79
CA SER A 144 7.05 0.12 4.98
C SER A 144 7.95 -0.25 6.17
N GLU A 145 9.08 -0.92 5.94
CA GLU A 145 10.04 -1.25 6.99
C GLU A 145 10.77 0.00 7.47
N ARG A 146 11.09 0.91 6.56
CA ARG A 146 11.68 2.21 6.87
C ARG A 146 10.76 3.02 7.79
N ASN A 147 9.47 3.08 7.48
CA ASN A 147 8.47 3.76 8.29
C ASN A 147 8.32 3.09 9.68
N LEU A 148 8.21 1.76 9.71
CA LEU A 148 8.10 0.99 10.94
C LEU A 148 9.34 1.13 11.83
N SER A 149 10.53 1.24 11.24
CA SER A 149 11.78 1.42 12.01
C SER A 149 11.80 2.72 12.81
N LEU A 150 11.19 3.81 12.28
CA LEU A 150 11.03 5.06 13.05
C LEU A 150 10.08 4.86 14.22
N ALA A 151 8.92 4.22 14.01
CA ALA A 151 7.98 3.93 15.09
C ALA A 151 8.65 3.08 16.19
N SER A 152 9.42 2.07 15.79
CA SER A 152 10.18 1.21 16.72
C SER A 152 11.24 1.99 17.49
N ALA A 153 11.99 2.89 16.83
CA ALA A 153 12.97 3.75 17.47
C ALA A 153 12.34 4.75 18.46
N ALA A 154 11.08 5.13 18.22
CA ALA A 154 10.28 5.95 19.13
C ALA A 154 9.68 5.16 20.31
N GLY A 155 9.87 3.83 20.35
CA GLY A 155 9.41 2.95 21.41
C GLY A 155 8.06 2.27 21.16
N PHE A 156 7.48 2.42 19.96
CA PHE A 156 6.27 1.71 19.56
C PHE A 156 6.62 0.35 18.95
N VAL A 157 5.91 -0.70 19.34
CA VAL A 157 6.22 -2.07 18.93
C VAL A 157 5.06 -2.64 18.11
N ALA A 158 5.36 -3.17 16.92
CA ALA A 158 4.44 -3.99 16.16
C ALA A 158 4.77 -5.49 16.35
N ASP A 159 3.76 -6.33 16.41
CA ASP A 159 3.93 -7.77 16.25
C ASP A 159 4.16 -8.14 14.76
N GLU A 160 4.44 -9.41 14.47
CA GLU A 160 4.68 -9.87 13.09
C GLU A 160 3.50 -9.61 12.15
N LYS A 161 2.26 -9.69 12.66
CA LYS A 161 1.05 -9.37 11.88
C LYS A 161 0.96 -7.86 11.64
N GLY A 162 1.32 -7.07 12.62
CA GLY A 162 1.39 -5.61 12.52
C GLY A 162 2.41 -5.10 11.50
N ALA A 163 3.45 -5.86 11.19
CA ALA A 163 4.46 -5.50 10.21
C ALA A 163 4.00 -5.64 8.74
N ARG A 164 2.89 -6.33 8.45
CA ARG A 164 2.33 -6.47 7.09
C ARG A 164 1.48 -5.27 6.72
N LEU A 165 1.31 -5.02 5.41
CA LEU A 165 0.29 -4.09 4.96
C LEU A 165 -1.10 -4.65 5.27
N ALA A 166 -2.04 -3.79 5.60
CA ALA A 166 -3.44 -4.17 5.83
C ALA A 166 -4.35 -2.96 5.66
N VAL A 167 -5.61 -3.23 5.38
CA VAL A 167 -6.72 -2.28 5.42
C VAL A 167 -7.78 -2.72 6.42
N ARG A 168 -8.67 -1.82 6.80
CA ARG A 168 -9.83 -2.13 7.68
C ARG A 168 -10.79 -3.10 7.00
N HIS A 169 -11.40 -3.94 7.81
CA HIS A 169 -12.47 -4.85 7.41
C HIS A 169 -13.76 -4.57 8.21
N PRO A 170 -14.96 -4.92 7.69
CA PRO A 170 -15.18 -5.59 6.40
C PRO A 170 -14.97 -4.66 5.20
N LEU A 171 -14.53 -5.22 4.07
CA LEU A 171 -14.53 -4.52 2.79
C LEU A 171 -15.94 -4.55 2.17
N PRO A 172 -16.30 -3.58 1.30
CA PRO A 172 -17.56 -3.60 0.58
C PRO A 172 -17.74 -4.89 -0.23
N ASP A 173 -18.98 -5.40 -0.27
CA ASP A 173 -19.35 -6.45 -1.21
C ASP A 173 -19.41 -5.90 -2.64
N VAL A 174 -18.57 -6.44 -3.49
CA VAL A 174 -18.43 -6.05 -4.90
C VAL A 174 -18.96 -7.10 -5.86
N THR A 175 -19.63 -8.15 -5.38
CA THR A 175 -20.15 -9.26 -6.20
C THR A 175 -21.07 -8.75 -7.30
N SER A 176 -21.86 -7.72 -7.05
CA SER A 176 -22.71 -7.09 -8.07
C SER A 176 -21.93 -6.39 -9.20
N ARG A 177 -20.66 -6.02 -8.95
CA ARG A 177 -19.77 -5.36 -9.92
C ARG A 177 -18.96 -6.36 -10.75
N VAL A 178 -18.49 -7.42 -10.09
CA VAL A 178 -17.51 -8.35 -10.68
C VAL A 178 -18.06 -9.78 -10.87
N GLY A 179 -19.25 -10.10 -10.37
CA GLY A 179 -19.77 -11.46 -10.38
C GLY A 179 -19.05 -12.40 -9.41
N ALA A 180 -19.45 -13.69 -9.41
CA ALA A 180 -18.90 -14.70 -8.49
C ALA A 180 -17.72 -15.50 -9.07
N ASP A 181 -17.53 -15.49 -10.39
CA ASP A 181 -16.49 -16.28 -11.05
C ASP A 181 -15.10 -15.70 -10.80
N PRO A 182 -14.05 -16.53 -10.76
CA PRO A 182 -12.67 -16.10 -10.63
C PRO A 182 -12.25 -15.06 -11.68
N TYR A 183 -11.42 -14.10 -11.32
CA TYR A 183 -10.96 -13.05 -12.22
C TYR A 183 -9.58 -12.54 -11.90
N VAL A 184 -8.93 -11.95 -12.90
CA VAL A 184 -7.69 -11.19 -12.81
C VAL A 184 -8.02 -9.72 -12.93
N VAL A 185 -7.45 -8.88 -12.04
CA VAL A 185 -7.55 -7.44 -12.20
C VAL A 185 -6.38 -6.94 -13.03
N PHE A 186 -6.66 -6.09 -14.01
CA PHE A 186 -5.66 -5.30 -14.72
C PHE A 186 -5.88 -3.81 -14.47
N HIS A 187 -4.88 -3.13 -13.89
CA HIS A 187 -4.92 -1.68 -13.65
C HIS A 187 -3.86 -1.01 -14.53
N PRO A 188 -4.22 -0.37 -15.66
CA PRO A 188 -3.25 0.20 -16.61
C PRO A 188 -2.64 1.53 -16.16
N GLY A 189 -3.29 2.21 -15.22
CA GLY A 189 -3.00 3.57 -14.83
C GLY A 189 -1.84 3.74 -13.86
N ALA A 190 -1.27 4.93 -13.83
CA ALA A 190 -0.35 5.40 -12.80
C ALA A 190 -0.30 6.93 -12.81
N ALA A 191 -0.19 7.56 -11.64
CA ALA A 191 -0.06 9.01 -11.50
C ALA A 191 1.21 9.56 -12.18
N VAL A 192 2.27 8.76 -12.27
CA VAL A 192 3.53 9.12 -12.94
C VAL A 192 3.58 8.47 -14.33
N PRO A 193 3.52 9.25 -15.43
CA PRO A 193 3.52 8.72 -16.79
C PRO A 193 4.68 7.77 -17.11
N ALA A 194 5.88 8.03 -16.58
CA ALA A 194 7.06 7.15 -16.77
C ALA A 194 6.91 5.76 -16.11
N ARG A 195 5.89 5.53 -15.32
CA ARG A 195 5.61 4.23 -14.69
C ARG A 195 4.50 3.45 -15.38
N ARG A 196 3.88 4.02 -16.39
CA ARG A 196 2.68 3.51 -17.06
C ARG A 196 3.03 2.86 -18.40
N PRO A 197 2.64 1.61 -18.65
CA PRO A 197 2.73 1.03 -20.00
C PRO A 197 1.91 1.86 -21.00
N THR A 198 2.24 1.77 -22.28
CA THR A 198 1.42 2.41 -23.32
C THR A 198 0.02 1.78 -23.35
N ALA A 199 -0.99 2.53 -23.79
CA ALA A 199 -2.36 2.02 -23.89
C ALA A 199 -2.45 0.80 -24.83
N MET A 200 -1.73 0.82 -25.96
CA MET A 200 -1.67 -0.30 -26.90
C MET A 200 -1.06 -1.54 -26.27
N HIS A 201 0.02 -1.38 -25.51
CA HIS A 201 0.67 -2.49 -24.83
C HIS A 201 -0.23 -3.08 -23.72
N SER A 202 -0.87 -2.22 -22.95
CA SER A 202 -1.86 -2.63 -21.93
C SER A 202 -3.02 -3.42 -22.53
N ARG A 203 -3.55 -2.96 -23.68
CA ARG A 203 -4.60 -3.69 -24.41
C ARG A 203 -4.11 -5.06 -24.90
N ALA A 204 -2.87 -5.15 -25.44
CA ALA A 204 -2.29 -6.42 -25.87
C ALA A 204 -2.13 -7.41 -24.70
N ILE A 205 -1.76 -6.93 -23.52
CA ILE A 205 -1.67 -7.76 -22.30
C ILE A 205 -3.06 -8.29 -21.92
N VAL A 206 -4.09 -7.43 -21.88
CA VAL A 206 -5.48 -7.85 -21.56
C VAL A 206 -5.98 -8.88 -22.57
N ALA A 207 -5.76 -8.65 -23.87
CA ALA A 207 -6.14 -9.61 -24.90
C ALA A 207 -5.45 -10.98 -24.73
N ALA A 208 -4.17 -10.99 -24.36
CA ALA A 208 -3.42 -12.22 -24.10
C ALA A 208 -3.92 -12.98 -22.85
N LEU A 209 -4.25 -12.27 -21.78
CA LEU A 209 -4.86 -12.86 -20.58
C LEU A 209 -6.21 -13.49 -20.89
N MET A 210 -7.07 -12.81 -21.68
CA MET A 210 -8.36 -13.34 -22.08
C MET A 210 -8.21 -14.56 -23.02
N ALA A 211 -7.27 -14.51 -23.96
CA ALA A 211 -6.98 -15.64 -24.84
C ALA A 211 -6.45 -16.87 -24.07
N ALA A 212 -5.83 -16.66 -22.90
CA ALA A 212 -5.43 -17.73 -21.99
C ALA A 212 -6.57 -18.24 -21.08
N GLY A 213 -7.81 -17.74 -21.26
CA GLY A 213 -8.99 -18.17 -20.53
C GLY A 213 -9.26 -17.40 -19.22
N HIS A 214 -8.50 -16.35 -18.91
CA HIS A 214 -8.76 -15.52 -17.73
C HIS A 214 -9.91 -14.54 -17.99
N ARG A 215 -10.82 -14.42 -17.05
CA ARG A 215 -11.75 -13.30 -16.98
C ARG A 215 -11.00 -12.08 -16.45
N VAL A 216 -11.04 -10.96 -17.16
CA VAL A 216 -10.27 -9.75 -16.82
C VAL A 216 -11.22 -8.63 -16.42
N VAL A 217 -10.90 -7.98 -15.30
CA VAL A 217 -11.55 -6.77 -14.80
C VAL A 217 -10.53 -5.62 -14.88
N VAL A 218 -10.83 -4.60 -15.68
CA VAL A 218 -9.98 -3.42 -15.85
C VAL A 218 -10.43 -2.34 -14.87
N THR A 219 -9.50 -1.81 -14.08
CA THR A 219 -9.76 -0.76 -13.07
C THR A 219 -8.92 0.49 -13.35
N GLY A 220 -9.37 1.64 -12.85
CA GLY A 220 -8.69 2.94 -12.98
C GLY A 220 -9.47 4.03 -12.27
N SER A 221 -8.84 5.18 -12.04
CA SER A 221 -9.49 6.40 -11.53
C SER A 221 -10.46 6.99 -12.56
N ALA A 222 -11.23 8.00 -12.15
CA ALA A 222 -12.13 8.74 -13.04
C ALA A 222 -11.36 9.38 -14.21
N ASP A 223 -10.17 9.93 -13.96
CA ASP A 223 -9.31 10.53 -14.98
C ASP A 223 -8.75 9.51 -15.97
N GLU A 224 -8.73 8.23 -15.57
CA GLU A 224 -8.24 7.11 -16.38
C GLU A 224 -9.36 6.38 -17.15
N ALA A 225 -10.62 6.80 -17.04
CA ALA A 225 -11.77 6.12 -17.65
C ALA A 225 -11.68 5.95 -19.19
N THR A 226 -11.03 6.89 -19.88
CA THR A 226 -10.77 6.77 -21.31
C THR A 226 -9.73 5.68 -21.61
N LEU A 227 -8.69 5.60 -20.79
CA LEU A 227 -7.65 4.57 -20.89
C LEU A 227 -8.23 3.18 -20.61
N THR A 228 -8.99 3.02 -19.52
CA THR A 228 -9.56 1.72 -19.13
C THR A 228 -10.52 1.19 -20.18
N ARG A 229 -11.38 2.05 -20.74
CA ARG A 229 -12.29 1.69 -21.84
C ARG A 229 -11.54 1.21 -23.07
N PHE A 230 -10.47 1.91 -23.46
CA PHE A 230 -9.63 1.52 -24.59
C PHE A 230 -8.95 0.17 -24.35
N VAL A 231 -8.44 -0.05 -23.14
CA VAL A 231 -7.73 -1.30 -22.75
C VAL A 231 -8.69 -2.48 -22.65
N ALA A 232 -9.90 -2.27 -22.13
CA ALA A 232 -10.93 -3.31 -22.01
C ALA A 232 -11.49 -3.73 -23.38
N ASP A 233 -11.45 -2.87 -24.39
CA ASP A 233 -11.86 -3.12 -25.78
C ASP A 233 -13.26 -3.72 -25.94
N GLY A 234 -14.16 -3.45 -25.01
CA GLY A 234 -15.51 -4.04 -25.00
C GLY A 234 -15.56 -5.54 -24.69
N GLN A 235 -14.44 -6.18 -24.43
CA GLN A 235 -14.32 -7.62 -24.14
C GLN A 235 -14.10 -7.90 -22.64
N ALA A 236 -13.22 -7.13 -21.97
CA ALA A 236 -13.04 -7.20 -20.52
C ALA A 236 -14.07 -6.32 -19.79
N SER A 237 -14.32 -6.63 -18.51
CA SER A 237 -15.16 -5.79 -17.65
C SER A 237 -14.45 -4.48 -17.34
N ASP A 238 -15.00 -3.32 -17.72
CA ASP A 238 -14.45 -2.00 -17.47
C ASP A 238 -15.09 -1.37 -16.21
N LEU A 239 -14.31 -1.17 -15.15
CA LEU A 239 -14.71 -0.50 -13.92
C LEU A 239 -13.96 0.84 -13.70
N GLY A 240 -13.31 1.39 -14.73
CA GLY A 240 -12.61 2.67 -14.67
C GLY A 240 -13.53 3.82 -14.27
N GLY A 241 -13.16 4.53 -13.20
CA GLY A 241 -13.92 5.67 -12.66
C GLY A 241 -15.23 5.31 -11.96
N ARG A 242 -15.47 4.02 -11.66
CA ARG A 242 -16.76 3.54 -11.12
C ARG A 242 -16.66 2.99 -9.71
N LEU A 243 -15.49 3.05 -9.10
CA LEU A 243 -15.21 2.49 -7.78
C LEU A 243 -14.72 3.59 -6.84
N SER A 244 -15.23 3.62 -5.61
CA SER A 244 -14.57 4.26 -4.49
C SER A 244 -13.30 3.49 -4.11
N LEU A 245 -12.43 4.05 -3.30
CA LEU A 245 -11.21 3.36 -2.88
C LEU A 245 -11.50 2.09 -2.05
N PRO A 246 -12.47 2.05 -1.12
CA PRO A 246 -12.90 0.82 -0.46
C PRO A 246 -13.49 -0.22 -1.40
N GLU A 247 -14.29 0.17 -2.41
CA GLU A 247 -14.79 -0.76 -3.43
C GLU A 247 -13.64 -1.32 -4.29
N LEU A 248 -12.66 -0.48 -4.64
CA LEU A 248 -11.44 -0.97 -5.32
C LEU A 248 -10.70 -2.00 -4.45
N ALA A 249 -10.56 -1.75 -3.15
CA ALA A 249 -9.97 -2.73 -2.24
C ALA A 249 -10.75 -4.05 -2.23
N GLY A 250 -12.09 -4.01 -2.25
CA GLY A 250 -12.94 -5.19 -2.37
C GLY A 250 -12.71 -5.94 -3.68
N VAL A 251 -12.64 -5.22 -4.82
CA VAL A 251 -12.33 -5.80 -6.14
C VAL A 251 -10.94 -6.44 -6.16
N LEU A 252 -9.94 -5.78 -5.58
CA LEU A 252 -8.59 -6.33 -5.50
C LEU A 252 -8.53 -7.56 -4.58
N ALA A 253 -9.25 -7.54 -3.45
CA ALA A 253 -9.30 -8.67 -2.50
C ALA A 253 -9.94 -9.93 -3.12
N GLY A 254 -10.96 -9.76 -3.96
CA GLY A 254 -11.63 -10.86 -4.67
C GLY A 254 -10.85 -11.42 -5.86
N ALA A 255 -9.88 -10.69 -6.41
CA ALA A 255 -9.12 -11.11 -7.58
C ALA A 255 -8.16 -12.26 -7.29
N ASP A 256 -7.92 -13.14 -8.23
CA ASP A 256 -6.88 -14.19 -8.10
C ASP A 256 -5.48 -13.58 -8.14
N VAL A 257 -5.24 -12.66 -9.06
CA VAL A 257 -3.99 -11.93 -9.24
C VAL A 257 -4.31 -10.51 -9.71
N VAL A 258 -3.49 -9.55 -9.29
CA VAL A 258 -3.54 -8.16 -9.77
C VAL A 258 -2.34 -7.88 -10.67
N VAL A 259 -2.59 -7.46 -11.91
CA VAL A 259 -1.57 -6.97 -12.84
C VAL A 259 -1.61 -5.45 -12.86
N VAL A 260 -0.51 -4.79 -12.49
CA VAL A 260 -0.52 -3.35 -12.23
C VAL A 260 0.88 -2.74 -12.36
N PRO A 261 1.05 -1.50 -12.85
CA PRO A 261 2.32 -0.80 -12.77
C PRO A 261 2.67 -0.40 -11.33
N ASN A 262 3.86 0.21 -11.13
CA ASN A 262 4.25 0.77 -9.84
C ASN A 262 3.40 2.00 -9.49
N THR A 263 2.30 1.80 -8.77
CA THR A 263 1.30 2.81 -8.41
C THR A 263 0.55 2.41 -7.12
N GLY A 264 -0.26 3.31 -6.58
CA GLY A 264 -1.03 3.09 -5.34
C GLY A 264 -1.82 1.76 -5.29
N PRO A 265 -2.60 1.41 -6.33
CA PRO A 265 -3.30 0.12 -6.42
C PRO A 265 -2.43 -1.13 -6.25
N ALA A 266 -1.12 -1.09 -6.59
CA ALA A 266 -0.21 -2.20 -6.32
C ALA A 266 -0.01 -2.43 -4.80
N HIS A 267 0.09 -1.35 -4.04
CA HIS A 267 0.21 -1.39 -2.58
C HIS A 267 -1.13 -1.73 -1.91
N LEU A 268 -2.26 -1.30 -2.51
CA LEU A 268 -3.59 -1.68 -2.06
C LEU A 268 -3.84 -3.17 -2.25
N ALA A 269 -3.45 -3.74 -3.41
CA ALA A 269 -3.49 -5.19 -3.64
C ALA A 269 -2.67 -5.95 -2.60
N ALA A 270 -1.46 -5.45 -2.28
CA ALA A 270 -0.64 -6.02 -1.22
C ALA A 270 -1.31 -5.90 0.17
N ALA A 271 -1.99 -4.78 0.46
CA ALA A 271 -2.66 -4.55 1.74
C ALA A 271 -3.89 -5.45 1.95
N VAL A 272 -4.55 -5.89 0.86
CA VAL A 272 -5.64 -6.88 0.92
C VAL A 272 -5.17 -8.32 0.73
N GLY A 273 -3.84 -8.56 0.64
CA GLY A 273 -3.24 -9.89 0.57
C GLY A 273 -3.31 -10.57 -0.80
N THR A 274 -3.57 -9.82 -1.88
CA THR A 274 -3.66 -10.38 -3.24
C THR A 274 -2.29 -10.40 -3.91
N PRO A 275 -1.89 -11.52 -4.55
CA PRO A 275 -0.66 -11.62 -5.32
C PRO A 275 -0.60 -10.58 -6.47
N VAL A 276 0.60 -10.07 -6.77
CA VAL A 276 0.78 -8.97 -7.71
C VAL A 276 1.79 -9.30 -8.81
N VAL A 277 1.38 -9.19 -10.06
CA VAL A 277 2.30 -9.01 -11.21
C VAL A 277 2.52 -7.52 -11.40
N SER A 278 3.70 -7.03 -11.05
CA SER A 278 4.03 -5.61 -11.15
C SER A 278 4.81 -5.31 -12.42
N LEU A 279 4.22 -4.48 -13.29
CA LEU A 279 4.87 -3.94 -14.48
C LEU A 279 5.73 -2.75 -14.04
N PHE A 280 6.97 -3.03 -13.62
CA PHE A 280 7.77 -2.10 -12.83
C PHE A 280 8.78 -1.32 -13.67
N ALA A 281 8.53 -0.02 -13.88
CA ALA A 281 9.51 0.88 -14.46
C ALA A 281 10.59 1.26 -13.42
N PRO A 282 11.89 1.19 -13.75
CA PRO A 282 12.97 1.33 -12.77
C PRO A 282 13.30 2.78 -12.38
N VAL A 283 12.43 3.74 -12.69
CA VAL A 283 12.61 5.16 -12.31
C VAL A 283 12.70 5.37 -10.78
N VAL A 284 12.24 4.39 -10.02
CA VAL A 284 12.47 4.27 -8.56
C VAL A 284 12.96 2.85 -8.25
N PRO A 285 13.71 2.64 -7.15
CA PRO A 285 14.21 1.31 -6.79
C PRO A 285 13.09 0.33 -6.45
N ALA A 286 13.03 -0.83 -7.11
CA ALA A 286 12.06 -1.88 -6.80
C ALA A 286 12.23 -2.42 -5.37
N GLN A 287 13.44 -2.44 -4.83
CA GLN A 287 13.71 -2.85 -3.46
C GLN A 287 12.91 -2.03 -2.44
N GLN A 288 12.68 -0.75 -2.71
CA GLN A 288 11.96 0.16 -1.80
C GLN A 288 10.44 0.17 -2.05
N TRP A 289 10.00 0.12 -3.33
CA TRP A 289 8.61 0.35 -3.72
C TRP A 289 7.92 -0.81 -4.44
N ALA A 290 8.51 -2.00 -4.52
CA ALA A 290 7.75 -3.16 -4.97
C ALA A 290 6.60 -3.50 -3.99
N PRO A 291 5.51 -4.16 -4.46
CA PRO A 291 4.44 -4.64 -3.58
C PRO A 291 5.02 -5.43 -2.40
N TYR A 292 4.65 -5.07 -1.17
CA TYR A 292 5.28 -5.56 0.05
C TYR A 292 4.43 -6.60 0.76
N GLY A 293 5.05 -7.70 1.19
CA GLY A 293 4.41 -8.69 2.06
C GLY A 293 3.47 -9.68 1.36
N VAL A 294 3.44 -9.71 0.02
CA VAL A 294 2.65 -10.65 -0.78
C VAL A 294 3.51 -11.35 -1.84
N PRO A 295 3.10 -12.52 -2.36
CA PRO A 295 3.70 -13.11 -3.54
C PRO A 295 3.65 -12.14 -4.71
N ARG A 296 4.78 -11.95 -5.40
CA ARG A 296 4.87 -10.99 -6.50
C ARG A 296 5.85 -11.44 -7.57
N VAL A 297 5.55 -11.07 -8.81
CA VAL A 297 6.47 -11.12 -9.94
C VAL A 297 6.70 -9.70 -10.44
N LEU A 298 7.96 -9.29 -10.59
CA LEU A 298 8.33 -7.99 -11.15
C LEU A 298 8.73 -8.20 -12.61
N LEU A 299 8.03 -7.54 -13.52
CA LEU A 299 8.33 -7.53 -14.96
C LEU A 299 8.76 -6.12 -15.37
N GLY A 300 9.70 -6.05 -16.30
CA GLY A 300 10.28 -4.81 -16.81
C GLY A 300 11.79 -4.76 -16.65
N ASP A 301 12.45 -4.03 -17.55
CA ASP A 301 13.91 -3.91 -17.52
C ASP A 301 14.39 -3.02 -16.37
N GLN A 302 14.89 -3.66 -15.32
CA GLN A 302 15.39 -2.99 -14.11
C GLN A 302 16.77 -2.34 -14.32
N GLN A 303 17.40 -2.53 -15.50
CA GLN A 303 18.70 -1.94 -15.86
C GLN A 303 18.56 -0.79 -16.88
N ALA A 304 17.33 -0.43 -17.26
CA ALA A 304 17.10 0.67 -18.22
C ALA A 304 17.78 1.98 -17.77
N ALA A 305 18.17 2.80 -18.74
CA ALA A 305 18.93 4.05 -18.53
C ALA A 305 18.25 5.04 -17.56
N CYS A 306 16.91 4.94 -17.40
CA CYS A 306 16.14 5.76 -16.46
C CYS A 306 16.16 5.24 -15.01
N ARG A 307 16.93 4.20 -14.70
CA ARG A 307 17.02 3.61 -13.36
C ARG A 307 17.34 4.67 -12.29
N ASN A 308 16.53 4.72 -11.25
CA ASN A 308 16.68 5.60 -10.08
C ASN A 308 16.68 7.12 -10.38
N THR A 309 16.29 7.52 -11.59
CA THR A 309 16.25 8.95 -11.97
C THR A 309 15.06 9.70 -11.42
N ARG A 310 14.00 8.99 -11.00
CA ARG A 310 12.73 9.57 -10.57
C ARG A 310 12.04 10.43 -11.65
N MET A 311 12.38 10.22 -12.91
CA MET A 311 11.76 10.93 -14.03
C MET A 311 10.24 10.73 -14.02
N ARG A 312 9.50 11.80 -14.23
CA ARG A 312 8.03 11.76 -14.34
C ARG A 312 7.58 11.34 -15.73
N THR A 313 8.33 11.71 -16.75
CA THR A 313 8.06 11.38 -18.15
C THR A 313 9.24 10.60 -18.70
N CYS A 314 8.96 9.52 -19.45
CA CYS A 314 10.00 8.75 -20.09
C CYS A 314 10.63 9.58 -21.21
N SER A 315 11.97 9.73 -21.18
CA SER A 315 12.76 10.41 -22.23
C SER A 315 13.25 9.45 -23.31
N VAL A 316 13.06 8.14 -23.11
CA VAL A 316 13.49 7.12 -24.07
C VAL A 316 12.32 6.81 -25.00
N PRO A 317 12.49 6.91 -26.33
CA PRO A 317 11.44 6.56 -27.28
C PRO A 317 10.89 5.15 -27.02
N ASP A 318 9.59 4.98 -27.24
CA ASP A 318 8.88 3.70 -27.10
C ASP A 318 8.86 3.07 -25.71
N HIS A 319 9.39 3.75 -24.69
CA HIS A 319 9.35 3.32 -23.29
C HIS A 319 9.83 1.87 -23.07
N PRO A 320 11.06 1.52 -23.51
CA PRO A 320 11.50 0.13 -23.68
C PRO A 320 11.49 -0.69 -22.39
N CYS A 321 11.68 -0.09 -21.22
CA CYS A 321 11.68 -0.83 -19.96
C CYS A 321 10.32 -1.51 -19.65
N LEU A 322 9.22 -1.03 -20.21
CA LEU A 322 7.88 -1.62 -20.06
C LEU A 322 7.38 -2.23 -21.38
N SER A 323 7.69 -1.63 -22.54
CA SER A 323 7.22 -2.13 -23.84
C SER A 323 7.91 -3.44 -24.26
N SER A 324 9.07 -3.75 -23.70
CA SER A 324 9.76 -5.03 -23.91
C SER A 324 9.12 -6.22 -23.19
N ILE A 325 8.23 -5.96 -22.21
CA ILE A 325 7.52 -7.03 -21.50
C ILE A 325 6.60 -7.73 -22.52
N HIS A 326 6.87 -8.98 -22.85
CA HIS A 326 6.00 -9.70 -23.76
C HIS A 326 4.70 -10.10 -23.05
N PRO A 327 3.51 -9.93 -23.68
CA PRO A 327 2.22 -10.30 -23.04
C PRO A 327 2.18 -11.74 -22.50
N ARG A 328 2.88 -12.69 -23.12
CA ARG A 328 3.00 -14.08 -22.63
C ARG A 328 3.74 -14.19 -21.30
N GLU A 329 4.68 -13.29 -21.00
CA GLU A 329 5.38 -13.28 -19.70
C GLU A 329 4.39 -12.88 -18.60
N VAL A 330 3.48 -11.93 -18.87
CA VAL A 330 2.42 -11.55 -17.93
C VAL A 330 1.47 -12.72 -17.71
N VAL A 331 1.05 -13.43 -18.77
CA VAL A 331 0.19 -14.63 -18.67
C VAL A 331 0.87 -15.70 -17.82
N ALA A 332 2.16 -15.99 -18.05
CA ALA A 332 2.91 -16.96 -17.26
C ALA A 332 3.02 -16.57 -15.78
N ALA A 333 3.29 -15.29 -15.49
CA ALA A 333 3.36 -14.78 -14.12
C ALA A 333 2.01 -14.85 -13.41
N VAL A 334 0.90 -14.57 -14.11
CA VAL A 334 -0.46 -14.72 -13.57
C VAL A 334 -0.77 -16.19 -13.25
N ALA A 335 -0.40 -17.12 -14.13
CA ALA A 335 -0.62 -18.55 -13.89
C ALA A 335 0.19 -19.06 -12.68
N GLU A 336 1.45 -18.63 -12.55
CA GLU A 336 2.31 -18.97 -11.40
C GLU A 336 1.71 -18.49 -10.08
N LEU A 337 1.35 -17.19 -10.00
CA LEU A 337 0.81 -16.60 -8.77
C LEU A 337 -0.60 -17.10 -8.45
N GLY A 338 -1.43 -17.37 -9.45
CA GLY A 338 -2.76 -17.94 -9.28
C GLY A 338 -2.71 -19.34 -8.67
N ALA A 339 -1.77 -20.18 -9.11
CA ALA A 339 -1.54 -21.51 -8.53
C ALA A 339 -1.12 -21.41 -7.05
N GLN A 340 -0.23 -20.49 -6.71
CA GLN A 340 0.18 -20.24 -5.31
C GLN A 340 -0.99 -19.79 -4.43
N ARG A 341 -1.85 -18.88 -4.94
CA ARG A 341 -3.02 -18.42 -4.19
C ARG A 341 -4.03 -19.53 -3.93
N ASN A 342 -4.31 -20.37 -4.93
CA ASN A 342 -5.23 -21.49 -4.78
C ASN A 342 -4.74 -22.54 -3.77
N ALA A 343 -3.43 -22.76 -3.68
CA ALA A 343 -2.82 -23.64 -2.67
C ALA A 343 -2.96 -23.10 -1.23
N LEU A 344 -3.14 -21.78 -1.07
CA LEU A 344 -3.30 -21.12 0.24
C LEU A 344 -4.77 -20.89 0.64
N ARG A 345 -5.73 -21.08 -0.28
CA ARG A 345 -7.16 -21.01 0.05
C ARG A 345 -7.55 -22.29 0.80
N PRO A 346 -8.20 -22.20 1.98
CA PRO A 346 -8.74 -23.39 2.62
C PRO A 346 -9.74 -24.08 1.67
N GLU A 347 -9.70 -25.40 1.59
CA GLU A 347 -10.66 -26.18 0.83
C GLU A 347 -12.10 -25.76 1.19
N PRO A 348 -13.02 -25.62 0.22
CA PRO A 348 -14.42 -25.33 0.51
C PRO A 348 -14.98 -26.39 1.44
N PHE A 349 -15.63 -25.99 2.51
CA PHE A 349 -16.22 -26.86 3.54
C PHE A 349 -17.17 -27.96 2.99
N ASP A 350 -17.64 -27.84 1.77
CA ASP A 350 -18.55 -28.78 1.13
C ASP A 350 -17.90 -30.12 0.70
N LYS A 351 -16.57 -30.18 0.55
CA LYS A 351 -15.89 -31.45 0.21
C LYS A 351 -15.64 -32.36 1.39
N LEU A 352 -15.81 -31.89 2.62
CA LEU A 352 -15.64 -32.69 3.85
C LEU A 352 -16.88 -33.51 4.26
N ARG A 353 -17.99 -33.42 3.49
CA ARG A 353 -19.26 -34.10 3.84
C ARG A 353 -19.56 -35.38 3.10
N THR A 354 -18.69 -35.91 2.26
CA THR A 354 -18.91 -37.16 1.54
C THR A 354 -17.80 -38.18 1.74
N ALA A 355 -17.46 -38.48 3.00
CA ALA A 355 -16.86 -39.76 3.34
C ALA A 355 -17.95 -40.61 4.03
N PRO A 356 -18.29 -41.83 3.55
CA PRO A 356 -19.20 -42.70 4.26
C PRO A 356 -18.55 -43.11 5.56
N VAL A 357 -19.28 -42.97 6.66
CA VAL A 357 -18.89 -43.59 7.94
C VAL A 357 -19.18 -45.09 7.82
N GLU A 358 -18.18 -45.89 7.51
CA GLU A 358 -18.23 -47.32 7.69
C GLU A 358 -17.76 -47.70 9.10
N GLY A 359 -18.66 -48.40 9.84
CA GLY A 359 -18.31 -49.38 10.84
C GLY A 359 -17.91 -48.89 12.22
N ALA A 360 -18.92 -48.66 13.06
CA ALA A 360 -18.71 -48.72 14.52
C ALA A 360 -18.37 -50.14 14.96
N HIS A 361 -17.19 -50.34 15.53
CA HIS A 361 -16.94 -51.45 16.44
C HIS A 361 -16.61 -50.92 17.84
N GLU A 362 -17.39 -51.37 18.82
CA GLU A 362 -17.18 -51.16 20.25
C GLU A 362 -15.82 -51.71 20.70
N GLY A 363 -15.12 -50.99 21.59
CA GLY A 363 -13.92 -51.46 22.23
C GLY A 363 -13.20 -50.43 23.08
N GLU A 364 -13.52 -50.45 24.37
CA GLU A 364 -12.66 -50.09 25.50
C GLU A 364 -12.18 -48.64 25.71
N ARG A 365 -12.78 -48.06 26.74
CA ARG A 365 -12.31 -46.88 27.48
C ARG A 365 -10.96 -47.18 28.17
N ARG A 366 -9.91 -46.45 27.84
CA ARG A 366 -8.75 -46.25 28.72
C ARG A 366 -8.52 -44.76 28.90
N ALA A 367 -8.64 -44.33 30.16
CA ALA A 367 -8.27 -43.00 30.63
C ALA A 367 -6.74 -42.83 30.53
N VAL A 368 -6.30 -41.74 29.93
CA VAL A 368 -4.89 -41.30 30.00
C VAL A 368 -4.85 -39.93 30.68
N SER A 369 -4.24 -39.97 31.88
CA SER A 369 -3.94 -38.80 32.71
C SER A 369 -2.87 -37.93 32.06
N TRP A 370 -3.08 -36.62 32.06
CA TRP A 370 -2.04 -35.62 31.70
C TRP A 370 -1.17 -35.34 32.92
N VAL A 371 0.09 -35.72 32.85
CA VAL A 371 1.15 -35.29 33.77
C VAL A 371 1.79 -34.01 33.20
N ARG A 372 1.85 -32.98 34.03
CA ARG A 372 2.65 -31.76 33.85
C ARG A 372 4.14 -32.12 33.92
N GLY A 373 4.94 -31.44 33.12
CA GLY A 373 6.42 -31.50 33.26
C GLY A 373 7.11 -30.48 32.39
N ILE A 374 7.55 -29.39 33.05
CA ILE A 374 8.71 -28.48 32.90
C ILE A 374 8.76 -27.64 31.60
#